data_868740a197f8d6014c121db783e98b30
#
_entry.id   868740a197f8d6014c121db783e98b30
#
_cell.length_a   1.000
_cell.length_b   1.000
_cell.length_c   1.000
_cell.angle_alpha   90.00
_cell.angle_beta   90.00
_cell.angle_gamma   90.00
#
_symmetry.space_group_name_H-M   'P 1'
#
loop_
_entity.id
_entity.type
_entity.pdbx_description
1 polymer ?
#
loop_
_entity_poly.entity_id
_entity_poly.type
_entity_poly.pdbx_seq_one_letter_code
_entity_poly.pdbx_strand_id
1 'polypeptide(L)'
;MKKLLLTFVFTLLLFPLIAQDRPNQGIGNLKYFERAYPDITFTRHYDVVSAEWMVEVKVPDTPGDKDGPGKTYEFYWANGSMLPASELANKENYWSLLYNYDKELFDPANYTESERERIKEFGSAESRKNGAGTPMFFFDAIYDSGSRRSLEQHIVRLSFLGNRTNVHERMKEPLARVEEKVFALAKSDSEVQAFLNNLKSNDAYQWRIIDGTNRKSFHSLGIAIDILPKSQGGKQIFWSWAKDKYPDTWMLVPLKKRWMPPAKVIKIFEEEGFIWGGKWMIYDNMHFEYHPELIEFNFRK
;
A
#
# COMPACT_ATOMS: atom_id res chain seq x y z
N MET A 1 15.29 -35.31 50.48
CA MET A 1 15.72 -34.42 49.36
C MET A 1 14.56 -34.31 48.37
N LYS A 2 13.74 -33.24 48.47
CA LYS A 2 12.64 -32.98 47.53
C LYS A 2 13.20 -32.13 46.39
N LYS A 3 13.20 -32.67 45.17
CA LYS A 3 13.53 -31.92 43.98
C LYS A 3 12.33 -30.99 43.62
N LEU A 4 12.58 -29.69 43.71
CA LEU A 4 11.65 -28.66 43.28
C LEU A 4 11.74 -28.56 41.75
N LEU A 5 10.70 -29.00 41.06
CA LEU A 5 10.57 -28.83 39.61
C LEU A 5 10.07 -27.40 39.36
N LEU A 6 10.97 -26.52 38.93
CA LEU A 6 10.61 -25.16 38.53
C LEU A 6 10.08 -25.23 37.11
N THR A 7 8.74 -25.21 36.98
CA THR A 7 8.07 -25.09 35.69
C THR A 7 8.17 -23.65 35.26
N PHE A 8 9.07 -23.33 34.33
CA PHE A 8 9.10 -22.04 33.64
C PHE A 8 7.91 -22.01 32.70
N VAL A 9 6.85 -21.30 33.09
CA VAL A 9 5.79 -20.90 32.19
C VAL A 9 6.35 -19.79 31.32
N PHE A 10 6.77 -20.13 30.09
CA PHE A 10 7.06 -19.17 29.06
C PHE A 10 5.70 -18.58 28.63
N THR A 11 5.34 -17.46 29.24
CA THR A 11 4.27 -16.62 28.73
C THR A 11 4.82 -15.98 27.45
N LEU A 12 4.49 -16.58 26.30
CA LEU A 12 4.72 -15.99 24.99
C LEU A 12 3.83 -14.73 24.93
N LEU A 13 4.39 -13.60 25.31
CA LEU A 13 3.83 -12.30 24.95
C LEU A 13 4.01 -12.14 23.45
N LEU A 14 3.06 -12.66 22.70
CA LEU A 14 2.83 -12.29 21.30
C LEU A 14 2.41 -10.82 21.28
N PHE A 15 3.40 -9.93 21.41
CA PHE A 15 3.22 -8.55 21.00
C PHE A 15 3.08 -8.56 19.47
N PRO A 16 1.97 -8.06 18.92
CA PRO A 16 1.86 -7.93 17.48
C PRO A 16 3.00 -7.02 17.01
N LEU A 17 3.88 -7.57 16.20
CA LEU A 17 4.91 -6.84 15.47
C LEU A 17 4.20 -5.73 14.66
N ILE A 18 4.70 -4.50 14.84
CA ILE A 18 4.17 -3.28 14.24
C ILE A 18 2.76 -2.95 14.76
N ALA A 19 2.62 -2.76 16.06
CA ALA A 19 1.68 -1.79 16.54
C ALA A 19 2.33 -0.40 16.36
N GLN A 20 2.40 0.13 15.13
CA GLN A 20 2.03 1.52 14.97
C GLN A 20 0.71 1.62 15.72
N ASP A 21 0.58 2.60 16.64
CA ASP A 21 -0.67 2.82 17.38
C ASP A 21 -1.82 2.64 16.40
N ARG A 22 -2.51 1.49 16.50
CA ARG A 22 -3.65 1.24 15.62
C ARG A 22 -4.68 2.27 16.02
N PRO A 23 -4.92 3.32 15.22
CA PRO A 23 -5.96 4.26 15.56
C PRO A 23 -7.23 3.45 15.74
N ASN A 24 -8.09 3.85 16.67
CA ASN A 24 -9.36 3.18 16.89
C ASN A 24 -10.07 2.94 15.55
N GLN A 25 -10.04 1.71 15.06
CA GLN A 25 -10.54 1.32 13.73
C GLN A 25 -12.04 1.06 13.76
N GLY A 26 -12.78 1.83 14.58
CA GLY A 26 -14.23 1.79 14.62
C GLY A 26 -14.85 2.09 13.24
N ILE A 27 -16.10 1.62 13.05
CA ILE A 27 -16.87 1.80 11.80
C ILE A 27 -16.99 3.26 11.34
N GLY A 28 -16.82 4.24 12.23
CA GLY A 28 -16.76 5.66 11.89
C GLY A 28 -15.65 6.03 10.89
N ASN A 29 -14.65 5.17 10.73
CA ASN A 29 -13.57 5.35 9.76
C ASN A 29 -13.98 4.96 8.31
N LEU A 30 -15.15 4.34 8.12
CA LEU A 30 -15.70 4.08 6.78
C LEU A 30 -15.80 5.37 5.94
N LYS A 31 -16.01 6.51 6.58
CA LYS A 31 -16.06 7.84 5.94
C LYS A 31 -14.86 8.15 5.05
N TYR A 32 -13.69 7.58 5.32
CA TYR A 32 -12.49 7.80 4.50
C TYR A 32 -12.57 7.04 3.17
N PHE A 33 -13.20 5.86 3.17
CA PHE A 33 -13.51 5.13 1.93
C PHE A 33 -14.62 5.83 1.13
N GLU A 34 -15.66 6.32 1.81
CA GLU A 34 -16.76 7.08 1.17
C GLU A 34 -16.25 8.32 0.44
N ARG A 35 -15.24 9.02 1.00
CA ARG A 35 -14.60 10.19 0.36
C ARG A 35 -13.64 9.80 -0.75
N ALA A 36 -12.88 8.72 -0.53
CA ALA A 36 -11.85 8.25 -1.46
C ALA A 36 -12.44 7.66 -2.76
N TYR A 37 -13.62 7.07 -2.66
CA TYR A 37 -14.30 6.39 -3.77
C TYR A 37 -15.71 6.94 -3.95
N PRO A 38 -15.88 8.18 -4.47
CA PRO A 38 -17.15 8.88 -4.50
C PRO A 38 -18.21 8.24 -5.43
N ASP A 39 -17.78 7.40 -6.36
CA ASP A 39 -18.64 6.63 -7.26
C ASP A 39 -19.09 5.29 -6.66
N ILE A 40 -18.56 4.89 -5.50
CA ILE A 40 -18.93 3.67 -4.79
C ILE A 40 -19.92 4.01 -3.68
N THR A 41 -20.98 3.21 -3.54
CA THR A 41 -21.93 3.38 -2.46
C THR A 41 -21.61 2.42 -1.33
N PHE A 42 -21.50 2.95 -0.11
CA PHE A 42 -21.28 2.18 1.10
C PHE A 42 -22.52 2.28 1.99
N THR A 43 -23.07 1.11 2.37
CA THR A 43 -24.16 1.01 3.34
C THR A 43 -23.69 0.15 4.50
N ARG A 44 -24.06 0.49 5.74
CA ARG A 44 -23.61 -0.24 6.93
C ARG A 44 -24.77 -0.60 7.84
N HIS A 45 -24.73 -1.78 8.41
CA HIS A 45 -25.62 -2.21 9.48
C HIS A 45 -24.86 -3.09 10.48
N TYR A 46 -25.35 -3.15 11.72
CA TYR A 46 -24.74 -3.98 12.75
C TYR A 46 -25.38 -5.37 12.72
N ASP A 47 -24.57 -6.40 12.53
CA ASP A 47 -25.01 -7.79 12.61
C ASP A 47 -24.85 -8.29 14.06
N VAL A 48 -25.98 -8.52 14.72
CA VAL A 48 -26.02 -8.97 16.11
C VAL A 48 -25.52 -10.42 16.29
N VAL A 49 -25.56 -11.22 15.25
CA VAL A 49 -25.15 -12.63 15.30
C VAL A 49 -23.62 -12.74 15.32
N SER A 50 -22.96 -12.04 14.42
CA SER A 50 -21.49 -11.98 14.37
C SER A 50 -20.89 -10.98 15.36
N ALA A 51 -21.72 -10.10 15.97
CA ALA A 51 -21.30 -8.97 16.80
C ALA A 51 -20.30 -8.04 16.07
N GLU A 52 -20.51 -7.85 14.76
CA GLU A 52 -19.62 -7.05 13.90
C GLU A 52 -20.46 -6.13 12.98
N TRP A 53 -19.86 -5.04 12.50
CA TRP A 53 -20.47 -4.19 11.49
C TRP A 53 -20.33 -4.84 10.11
N MET A 54 -21.43 -5.00 9.39
CA MET A 54 -21.45 -5.35 7.99
C MET A 54 -21.49 -4.10 7.13
N VAL A 55 -20.71 -4.11 6.03
CA VAL A 55 -20.60 -3.04 5.04
C VAL A 55 -20.96 -3.61 3.69
N GLU A 56 -22.03 -3.12 3.09
CA GLU A 56 -22.37 -3.38 1.70
C GLU A 56 -21.65 -2.36 0.83
N VAL A 57 -20.96 -2.82 -0.20
CA VAL A 57 -20.18 -2.02 -1.14
C VAL A 57 -20.76 -2.23 -2.53
N LYS A 58 -21.51 -1.24 -3.05
CA LYS A 58 -22.01 -1.26 -4.43
C LYS A 58 -21.00 -0.56 -5.34
N VAL A 59 -20.41 -1.34 -6.24
CA VAL A 59 -19.42 -0.88 -7.22
C VAL A 59 -20.11 -0.75 -8.58
N PRO A 60 -20.10 0.41 -9.23
CA PRO A 60 -20.72 0.59 -10.54
C PRO A 60 -19.95 -0.18 -11.62
N ASP A 61 -20.65 -0.67 -12.65
CA ASP A 61 -20.05 -1.34 -13.80
C ASP A 61 -19.15 -0.38 -14.61
N THR A 62 -19.46 0.91 -14.57
CA THR A 62 -18.64 1.97 -15.18
C THR A 62 -18.10 2.89 -14.11
N PRO A 63 -16.77 3.04 -13.98
CA PRO A 63 -16.17 3.97 -13.01
C PRO A 63 -16.71 5.40 -13.20
N GLY A 64 -17.12 6.03 -12.10
CA GLY A 64 -17.70 7.38 -12.08
C GLY A 64 -19.22 7.42 -12.22
N ASP A 65 -19.89 6.35 -12.64
CA ASP A 65 -21.36 6.27 -12.76
C ASP A 65 -21.99 5.68 -11.50
N LYS A 66 -22.05 6.47 -10.45
CA LYS A 66 -22.54 6.05 -9.11
C LYS A 66 -23.97 5.50 -9.15
N ASP A 67 -24.83 6.04 -9.98
CA ASP A 67 -26.25 5.70 -10.05
C ASP A 67 -26.55 4.57 -11.05
N GLY A 68 -25.56 4.18 -11.83
CA GLY A 68 -25.65 3.12 -12.82
C GLY A 68 -25.77 1.72 -12.25
N PRO A 69 -25.92 0.71 -13.15
CA PRO A 69 -25.87 -0.69 -12.76
C PRO A 69 -24.52 -1.02 -12.12
N GLY A 70 -24.49 -2.05 -11.26
CA GLY A 70 -23.27 -2.44 -10.58
C GLY A 70 -23.44 -3.68 -9.73
N LYS A 71 -22.34 -4.14 -9.17
CA LYS A 71 -22.28 -5.32 -8.29
C LYS A 71 -22.25 -4.86 -6.84
N THR A 72 -22.95 -5.58 -5.96
CA THR A 72 -22.90 -5.37 -4.52
C THR A 72 -22.11 -6.50 -3.86
N TYR A 73 -21.21 -6.11 -2.96
CA TYR A 73 -20.38 -7.01 -2.17
C TYR A 73 -20.63 -6.76 -0.71
N GLU A 74 -20.56 -7.81 0.11
CA GLU A 74 -20.76 -7.74 1.55
C GLU A 74 -19.45 -8.05 2.28
N PHE A 75 -19.07 -7.17 3.20
CA PHE A 75 -17.89 -7.31 4.04
C PHE A 75 -18.23 -7.05 5.49
N TYR A 76 -17.55 -7.71 6.40
CA TYR A 76 -17.49 -7.33 7.80
C TYR A 76 -16.35 -6.34 8.02
N TRP A 77 -16.60 -5.31 8.82
CA TRP A 77 -15.61 -4.25 9.07
C TRP A 77 -14.30 -4.77 9.67
N ALA A 78 -14.39 -5.68 10.68
CA ALA A 78 -13.27 -6.42 11.26
C ALA A 78 -12.04 -5.53 11.55
N ASN A 79 -12.22 -4.44 12.33
CA ASN A 79 -11.19 -3.44 12.63
C ASN A 79 -10.62 -2.72 11.39
N GLY A 80 -11.41 -2.55 10.34
CA GLY A 80 -11.00 -1.87 9.12
C GLY A 80 -10.33 -2.77 8.08
N SER A 81 -10.41 -4.09 8.25
CA SER A 81 -9.85 -5.04 7.28
C SER A 81 -10.82 -5.36 6.14
N MET A 82 -12.13 -5.11 6.30
CA MET A 82 -13.18 -5.43 5.31
C MET A 82 -13.08 -6.86 4.79
N LEU A 83 -13.47 -7.83 5.63
CA LEU A 83 -13.37 -9.25 5.35
C LEU A 83 -14.71 -9.85 4.91
N PRO A 84 -14.74 -10.82 3.98
CA PRO A 84 -15.93 -11.62 3.75
C PRO A 84 -16.24 -12.49 4.97
N ALA A 85 -17.48 -12.96 5.11
CA ALA A 85 -17.92 -13.80 6.23
C ALA A 85 -17.03 -15.03 6.47
N SER A 86 -16.52 -15.64 5.39
CA SER A 86 -15.62 -16.82 5.45
C SER A 86 -14.30 -16.56 6.15
N GLU A 87 -13.85 -15.29 6.20
CA GLU A 87 -12.56 -14.89 6.77
C GLU A 87 -12.69 -14.20 8.14
N LEU A 88 -13.89 -13.98 8.63
CA LEU A 88 -14.09 -13.27 9.89
C LEU A 88 -13.45 -13.96 11.09
N ALA A 89 -13.42 -15.30 11.09
CA ALA A 89 -12.73 -16.09 12.12
C ALA A 89 -11.20 -15.96 12.05
N ASN A 90 -10.66 -15.54 10.90
CA ASN A 90 -9.23 -15.41 10.62
C ASN A 90 -8.77 -13.94 10.64
N LYS A 91 -9.54 -13.01 11.21
CA LYS A 91 -9.29 -11.57 11.12
C LYS A 91 -7.91 -11.13 11.62
N GLU A 92 -7.29 -11.90 12.52
CA GLU A 92 -5.95 -11.61 13.02
C GLU A 92 -4.84 -11.85 11.98
N ASN A 93 -5.12 -12.55 10.89
CA ASN A 93 -4.21 -12.74 9.77
C ASN A 93 -4.18 -11.54 8.81
N TYR A 94 -4.99 -10.52 9.07
CA TYR A 94 -5.11 -9.36 8.19
C TYR A 94 -4.81 -8.05 8.90
N TRP A 95 -4.13 -7.16 8.18
CA TRP A 95 -3.97 -5.78 8.60
C TRP A 95 -5.23 -4.97 8.34
N SER A 96 -5.41 -3.89 9.09
CA SER A 96 -6.37 -2.86 8.69
C SER A 96 -5.97 -2.26 7.35
N LEU A 97 -6.96 -1.96 6.50
CA LEU A 97 -6.76 -1.20 5.27
C LEU A 97 -6.35 0.25 5.54
N LEU A 98 -6.74 0.79 6.71
CA LEU A 98 -6.32 2.10 7.17
C LEU A 98 -5.17 1.96 8.17
N TYR A 99 -4.05 2.58 7.86
CA TYR A 99 -2.87 2.61 8.71
C TYR A 99 -2.18 3.98 8.66
N ASN A 100 -1.31 4.25 9.61
CA ASN A 100 -0.53 5.49 9.61
C ASN A 100 0.46 5.47 8.45
N TYR A 101 0.27 6.38 7.53
CA TYR A 101 1.21 6.69 6.46
C TYR A 101 1.92 7.97 6.84
N ASP A 102 3.24 7.88 7.09
CA ASP A 102 4.00 8.97 7.69
C ASP A 102 4.14 10.17 6.74
N LYS A 103 4.14 11.37 7.35
CA LYS A 103 4.41 12.62 6.62
C LYS A 103 5.88 12.76 6.26
N GLU A 104 6.75 12.14 7.04
CA GLU A 104 8.20 12.24 6.94
C GLU A 104 8.83 10.88 6.63
N LEU A 105 10.07 10.91 6.16
CA LEU A 105 10.86 9.72 5.92
C LEU A 105 11.39 9.14 7.22
N PHE A 106 11.37 7.82 7.33
CA PHE A 106 12.12 7.12 8.37
C PHE A 106 13.62 7.29 8.12
N ASP A 107 14.28 8.06 8.98
CA ASP A 107 15.74 8.20 8.93
C ASP A 107 16.41 7.07 9.74
N PRO A 108 17.14 6.16 9.07
CA PRO A 108 17.81 5.07 9.76
C PRO A 108 18.88 5.51 10.77
N ALA A 109 19.33 6.77 10.72
CA ALA A 109 20.23 7.31 11.72
C ALA A 109 19.58 7.41 13.12
N ASN A 110 18.26 7.47 13.17
CA ASN A 110 17.47 7.61 14.39
C ASN A 110 16.93 6.27 14.93
N TYR A 111 17.17 5.15 14.22
CA TYR A 111 16.65 3.85 14.66
C TYR A 111 17.31 3.37 15.94
N THR A 112 16.48 3.09 16.94
CA THR A 112 16.89 2.32 18.15
C THR A 112 17.25 0.88 17.78
N GLU A 113 17.96 0.18 18.66
CA GLU A 113 18.27 -1.24 18.45
C GLU A 113 16.99 -2.09 18.30
N SER A 114 15.98 -1.84 19.13
CA SER A 114 14.68 -2.53 19.05
C SER A 114 13.97 -2.30 17.71
N GLU A 115 14.05 -1.10 17.13
CA GLU A 115 13.49 -0.83 15.79
C GLU A 115 14.26 -1.56 14.70
N ARG A 116 15.59 -1.62 14.80
CA ARG A 116 16.42 -2.37 13.84
C ARG A 116 16.07 -3.85 13.82
N GLU A 117 15.97 -4.48 15.01
CA GLU A 117 15.57 -5.88 15.10
C GLU A 117 14.15 -6.11 14.55
N ARG A 118 13.20 -5.25 14.85
CA ARG A 118 11.83 -5.32 14.28
C ARG A 118 11.81 -5.19 12.75
N ILE A 119 12.58 -4.25 12.19
CA ILE A 119 12.69 -4.07 10.74
C ILE A 119 13.33 -5.30 10.09
N LYS A 120 14.37 -5.85 10.72
CA LYS A 120 15.06 -7.06 10.28
C LYS A 120 14.11 -8.26 10.27
N GLU A 121 13.35 -8.45 11.37
CA GLU A 121 12.33 -9.49 11.49
C GLU A 121 11.23 -9.34 10.44
N PHE A 122 10.69 -8.13 10.26
CA PHE A 122 9.69 -7.84 9.24
C PHE A 122 10.18 -8.14 7.81
N GLY A 123 11.45 -7.87 7.52
CA GLY A 123 12.12 -8.20 6.25
C GLY A 123 12.58 -9.66 6.15
N SER A 124 12.37 -10.52 7.18
CA SER A 124 12.75 -11.91 7.14
C SER A 124 11.89 -12.73 6.19
N ALA A 125 12.43 -13.85 5.68
CA ALA A 125 11.68 -14.75 4.79
C ALA A 125 10.44 -15.34 5.49
N GLU A 126 10.56 -15.67 6.78
CA GLU A 126 9.48 -16.23 7.61
C GLU A 126 8.33 -15.21 7.76
N SER A 127 8.65 -13.99 8.24
CA SER A 127 7.65 -12.94 8.43
C SER A 127 6.96 -12.54 7.11
N ARG A 128 7.71 -12.48 6.01
CA ARG A 128 7.16 -12.18 4.69
C ARG A 128 6.23 -13.25 4.17
N LYS A 129 6.50 -14.52 4.45
CA LYS A 129 5.70 -15.65 3.97
C LYS A 129 4.46 -15.90 4.84
N ASN A 130 4.63 -15.87 6.16
CA ASN A 130 3.64 -16.35 7.14
C ASN A 130 3.04 -15.24 8.02
N GLY A 131 3.58 -14.02 7.97
CA GLY A 131 3.02 -12.87 8.70
C GLY A 131 1.69 -12.40 8.12
N ALA A 132 0.96 -11.61 8.90
CA ALA A 132 -0.28 -10.97 8.46
C ALA A 132 -0.08 -10.18 7.16
N GLY A 133 -1.14 -10.07 6.36
CA GLY A 133 -1.11 -9.41 5.07
C GLY A 133 -2.25 -8.41 4.88
N THR A 134 -2.14 -7.59 3.83
CA THR A 134 -3.23 -6.73 3.40
C THR A 134 -4.37 -7.59 2.88
N PRO A 135 -5.61 -7.44 3.40
CA PRO A 135 -6.77 -8.14 2.85
C PRO A 135 -7.11 -7.57 1.47
N MET A 136 -7.09 -8.42 0.47
CA MET A 136 -7.33 -7.98 -0.91
C MET A 136 -8.81 -7.92 -1.29
N PHE A 137 -9.72 -8.43 -0.45
CA PHE A 137 -11.13 -8.63 -0.79
C PHE A 137 -11.85 -7.35 -1.22
N PHE A 138 -11.66 -6.25 -0.49
CA PHE A 138 -12.20 -4.95 -0.86
C PHE A 138 -11.62 -4.46 -2.19
N PHE A 139 -10.31 -4.55 -2.37
CA PHE A 139 -9.66 -4.15 -3.62
C PHE A 139 -10.06 -5.06 -4.78
N ASP A 140 -10.20 -6.36 -4.54
CA ASP A 140 -10.68 -7.30 -5.57
C ASP A 140 -12.10 -6.95 -6.03
N ALA A 141 -12.94 -6.44 -5.15
CA ALA A 141 -14.29 -5.99 -5.49
C ALA A 141 -14.26 -4.69 -6.33
N ILE A 142 -13.55 -3.65 -5.87
CA ILE A 142 -13.60 -2.33 -6.54
C ILE A 142 -12.77 -2.25 -7.83
N TYR A 143 -11.81 -3.15 -8.01
CA TYR A 143 -10.97 -3.24 -9.22
C TYR A 143 -11.27 -4.46 -10.08
N ASP A 144 -12.36 -5.21 -9.78
CA ASP A 144 -12.74 -6.47 -10.45
C ASP A 144 -11.55 -7.44 -10.64
N SER A 145 -10.69 -7.53 -9.61
CA SER A 145 -9.41 -8.23 -9.67
C SER A 145 -9.42 -9.62 -9.04
N GLY A 146 -10.59 -10.19 -8.79
CA GLY A 146 -10.74 -11.58 -8.31
C GLY A 146 -10.18 -12.63 -9.29
N SER A 147 -10.08 -12.30 -10.58
CA SER A 147 -9.40 -13.10 -11.58
C SER A 147 -8.61 -12.23 -12.55
N ARG A 148 -7.52 -12.80 -13.11
CA ARG A 148 -6.74 -12.11 -14.15
C ARG A 148 -7.60 -11.75 -15.37
N ARG A 149 -8.48 -12.68 -15.78
CA ARG A 149 -9.34 -12.50 -16.95
C ARG A 149 -10.32 -11.34 -16.80
N SER A 150 -10.89 -11.16 -15.61
CA SER A 150 -11.80 -10.07 -15.31
C SER A 150 -11.05 -8.75 -15.29
N LEU A 151 -9.99 -8.68 -14.49
CA LEU A 151 -9.18 -7.48 -14.36
C LEU A 151 -8.61 -6.96 -15.68
N GLU A 152 -8.14 -7.84 -16.59
CA GLU A 152 -7.53 -7.42 -17.85
C GLU A 152 -8.51 -6.70 -18.79
N GLN A 153 -9.82 -6.79 -18.55
CA GLN A 153 -10.83 -5.98 -19.25
C GLN A 153 -10.82 -4.51 -18.85
N HIS A 154 -10.28 -4.21 -17.67
CA HIS A 154 -10.15 -2.85 -17.10
C HIS A 154 -8.73 -2.27 -17.24
N ILE A 155 -7.80 -3.03 -17.83
CA ILE A 155 -6.43 -2.55 -18.05
C ILE A 155 -6.38 -1.73 -19.34
N VAL A 156 -5.97 -0.49 -19.18
CA VAL A 156 -5.80 0.46 -20.29
C VAL A 156 -4.34 0.81 -20.48
N ARG A 157 -3.95 1.04 -21.73
CA ARG A 157 -2.61 1.54 -22.09
C ARG A 157 -2.62 3.05 -22.22
N LEU A 158 -1.69 3.71 -21.56
CA LEU A 158 -1.53 5.17 -21.64
C LEU A 158 -0.05 5.57 -21.71
N SER A 159 0.21 6.84 -22.00
CA SER A 159 1.51 7.48 -21.79
C SER A 159 1.47 8.17 -20.45
N PHE A 160 2.55 8.05 -19.68
CA PHE A 160 2.71 8.71 -18.40
C PHE A 160 4.16 9.15 -18.21
N LEU A 161 4.41 10.42 -17.95
CA LEU A 161 5.74 11.04 -17.83
C LEU A 161 6.69 10.63 -18.99
N GLY A 162 6.13 10.60 -20.22
CA GLY A 162 6.88 10.29 -21.44
C GLY A 162 7.11 8.80 -21.72
N ASN A 163 6.66 7.88 -20.89
CA ASN A 163 6.76 6.44 -21.09
C ASN A 163 5.39 5.78 -21.25
N ARG A 164 5.34 4.66 -21.98
CA ARG A 164 4.11 3.86 -22.09
C ARG A 164 3.99 2.93 -20.89
N THR A 165 2.76 2.83 -20.35
CA THR A 165 2.44 1.94 -19.23
C THR A 165 1.03 1.36 -19.39
N ASN A 166 0.75 0.26 -18.71
CA ASN A 166 -0.57 -0.33 -18.61
C ASN A 166 -1.04 -0.20 -17.16
N VAL A 167 -2.24 0.34 -16.97
CA VAL A 167 -2.80 0.60 -15.64
C VAL A 167 -4.27 0.21 -15.59
N HIS A 168 -4.84 0.04 -14.41
CA HIS A 168 -6.28 -0.02 -14.26
C HIS A 168 -6.93 1.31 -14.69
N GLU A 169 -8.08 1.25 -15.35
CA GLU A 169 -8.77 2.44 -15.87
C GLU A 169 -9.08 3.50 -14.79
N ARG A 170 -9.35 3.09 -13.53
CA ARG A 170 -9.53 4.00 -12.39
C ARG A 170 -8.30 4.86 -12.06
N MET A 171 -7.11 4.46 -12.53
CA MET A 171 -5.89 5.27 -12.38
C MET A 171 -5.70 6.32 -13.47
N LYS A 172 -6.45 6.26 -14.57
CA LYS A 172 -6.26 7.12 -15.72
C LYS A 172 -6.31 8.60 -15.34
N GLU A 173 -7.37 9.02 -14.68
CA GLU A 173 -7.55 10.42 -14.29
C GLU A 173 -6.58 10.91 -13.21
N PRO A 174 -6.34 10.15 -12.10
CA PRO A 174 -5.31 10.53 -11.12
C PRO A 174 -3.93 10.69 -11.74
N LEU A 175 -3.49 9.76 -12.59
CA LEU A 175 -2.19 9.85 -13.26
C LEU A 175 -2.11 11.02 -14.25
N ALA A 176 -3.18 11.33 -14.97
CA ALA A 176 -3.22 12.50 -15.86
C ALA A 176 -3.00 13.80 -15.08
N ARG A 177 -3.64 13.95 -13.91
CA ARG A 177 -3.43 15.11 -13.03
C ARG A 177 -2.01 15.18 -12.46
N VAL A 178 -1.44 14.03 -12.07
CA VAL A 178 -0.02 13.96 -11.66
C VAL A 178 0.89 14.44 -12.79
N GLU A 179 0.70 13.90 -14.00
CA GLU A 179 1.52 14.25 -15.17
C GLU A 179 1.44 15.75 -15.49
N GLU A 180 0.24 16.32 -15.53
CA GLU A 180 0.02 17.75 -15.77
C GLU A 180 0.79 18.61 -14.75
N LYS A 181 0.65 18.31 -13.45
CA LYS A 181 1.31 19.05 -12.37
C LYS A 181 2.83 18.91 -12.44
N VAL A 182 3.35 17.70 -12.69
CA VAL A 182 4.79 17.44 -12.80
C VAL A 182 5.39 18.18 -13.99
N PHE A 183 4.76 18.14 -15.16
CA PHE A 183 5.22 18.87 -16.34
C PHE A 183 5.12 20.40 -16.17
N ALA A 184 4.08 20.88 -15.50
CA ALA A 184 3.98 22.30 -15.19
C ALA A 184 5.12 22.75 -14.25
N LEU A 185 5.42 21.98 -13.21
CA LEU A 185 6.49 22.28 -12.26
C LEU A 185 7.88 22.21 -12.94
N ALA A 186 8.10 21.26 -13.84
CA ALA A 186 9.37 21.09 -14.54
C ALA A 186 9.78 22.30 -15.39
N LYS A 187 8.83 23.17 -15.79
CA LYS A 187 9.13 24.38 -16.56
C LYS A 187 9.97 25.41 -15.78
N SER A 188 9.90 25.38 -14.45
CA SER A 188 10.59 26.34 -13.56
C SER A 188 11.49 25.67 -12.52
N ASP A 189 11.47 24.35 -12.43
CA ASP A 189 12.22 23.59 -11.43
C ASP A 189 13.22 22.65 -12.11
N SER A 190 14.51 22.99 -12.01
CA SER A 190 15.58 22.23 -12.66
C SER A 190 15.78 20.83 -12.07
N GLU A 191 15.44 20.59 -10.78
CA GLU A 191 15.50 19.28 -10.16
C GLU A 191 14.43 18.35 -10.76
N VAL A 192 13.20 18.86 -10.92
CA VAL A 192 12.09 18.10 -11.54
C VAL A 192 12.35 17.85 -13.02
N GLN A 193 12.92 18.84 -13.74
CA GLN A 193 13.34 18.65 -15.13
C GLN A 193 14.43 17.58 -15.26
N ALA A 194 15.45 17.59 -14.38
CA ALA A 194 16.50 16.58 -14.36
C ALA A 194 15.94 15.19 -14.03
N PHE A 195 14.99 15.09 -13.11
CA PHE A 195 14.27 13.85 -12.79
C PHE A 195 13.56 13.30 -14.03
N LEU A 196 12.78 14.10 -14.76
CA LEU A 196 12.11 13.68 -15.98
C LEU A 196 13.09 13.19 -17.05
N ASN A 197 14.19 13.91 -17.26
CA ASN A 197 15.23 13.54 -18.22
C ASN A 197 15.91 12.21 -17.87
N ASN A 198 15.96 11.84 -16.58
CA ASN A 198 16.55 10.60 -16.09
C ASN A 198 15.55 9.43 -16.01
N LEU A 199 14.28 9.59 -16.40
CA LEU A 199 13.33 8.49 -16.40
C LEU A 199 13.62 7.47 -17.49
N LYS A 200 13.62 6.18 -17.11
CA LYS A 200 13.80 5.02 -18.00
C LYS A 200 12.45 4.38 -18.33
N SER A 201 11.67 4.05 -17.32
CA SER A 201 10.38 3.37 -17.46
C SER A 201 9.44 3.70 -16.31
N ASN A 202 8.14 3.46 -16.55
CA ASN A 202 7.06 3.56 -15.58
C ASN A 202 6.28 2.25 -15.65
N ASP A 203 6.71 1.24 -14.86
CA ASP A 203 6.19 -0.12 -14.95
C ASP A 203 5.03 -0.30 -13.95
N ALA A 204 3.80 -0.55 -14.44
CA ALA A 204 2.64 -0.65 -13.59
C ALA A 204 2.02 -2.05 -13.58
N TYR A 205 1.07 -2.37 -14.49
CA TYR A 205 0.37 -3.64 -14.45
C TYR A 205 1.30 -4.83 -14.70
N GLN A 206 1.31 -5.75 -13.74
CA GLN A 206 1.95 -7.06 -13.86
C GLN A 206 1.24 -8.06 -12.95
N TRP A 207 0.57 -9.05 -13.54
CA TRP A 207 -0.09 -10.11 -12.78
C TRP A 207 0.93 -11.02 -12.10
N ARG A 208 1.15 -10.81 -10.79
CA ARG A 208 2.16 -11.54 -10.00
C ARG A 208 1.83 -11.54 -8.52
N ILE A 209 2.39 -12.48 -7.78
CA ILE A 209 2.51 -12.40 -6.32
C ILE A 209 3.75 -11.58 -5.94
N ILE A 210 3.76 -11.04 -4.74
CA ILE A 210 4.93 -10.36 -4.17
C ILE A 210 6.01 -11.42 -3.90
N ASP A 211 7.22 -11.19 -4.38
CA ASP A 211 8.32 -12.12 -4.23
C ASP A 211 8.59 -12.49 -2.75
N GLY A 212 8.83 -13.78 -2.51
CA GLY A 212 9.02 -14.33 -1.16
C GLY A 212 7.76 -14.35 -0.29
N THR A 213 6.56 -14.18 -0.87
CA THR A 213 5.27 -14.20 -0.16
C THR A 213 4.24 -15.03 -0.90
N ASN A 214 3.04 -15.22 -0.30
CA ASN A 214 1.86 -15.76 -0.96
C ASN A 214 0.84 -14.65 -1.29
N ARG A 215 1.24 -13.37 -1.19
CA ARG A 215 0.35 -12.21 -1.29
C ARG A 215 0.35 -11.65 -2.71
N LYS A 216 -0.83 -11.30 -3.19
CA LYS A 216 -1.02 -10.61 -4.47
C LYS A 216 -0.41 -9.21 -4.40
N SER A 217 0.32 -8.82 -5.44
CA SER A 217 0.90 -7.47 -5.55
C SER A 217 -0.17 -6.49 -6.02
N PHE A 218 -0.10 -5.21 -5.59
CA PHE A 218 -0.93 -4.14 -6.14
C PHE A 218 -0.62 -3.84 -7.62
N HIS A 219 0.55 -4.21 -8.12
CA HIS A 219 0.80 -4.28 -9.57
C HIS A 219 -0.15 -5.24 -10.28
N SER A 220 -0.58 -6.33 -9.62
CA SER A 220 -1.56 -7.26 -10.20
C SER A 220 -2.94 -6.65 -10.39
N LEU A 221 -3.25 -5.55 -9.70
CA LEU A 221 -4.48 -4.79 -9.87
C LEU A 221 -4.32 -3.65 -10.88
N GLY A 222 -3.10 -3.35 -11.31
CA GLY A 222 -2.79 -2.21 -12.15
C GLY A 222 -2.90 -0.86 -11.42
N ILE A 223 -2.82 -0.85 -10.08
CA ILE A 223 -2.92 0.36 -9.24
C ILE A 223 -1.60 0.73 -8.54
N ALA A 224 -0.54 0.01 -8.82
CA ALA A 224 0.81 0.36 -8.43
C ALA A 224 1.65 0.72 -9.66
N ILE A 225 2.63 1.60 -9.49
CA ILE A 225 3.54 2.03 -10.55
C ILE A 225 4.94 2.21 -10.01
N ASP A 226 5.93 1.59 -10.70
CA ASP A 226 7.35 1.73 -10.41
C ASP A 226 7.96 2.74 -11.36
N ILE A 227 8.52 3.82 -10.83
CA ILE A 227 9.19 4.86 -11.59
C ILE A 227 10.70 4.64 -11.53
N LEU A 228 11.27 4.15 -12.63
CA LEU A 228 12.66 3.75 -12.71
C LEU A 228 13.52 4.80 -13.41
N PRO A 229 14.70 5.18 -12.83
CA PRO A 229 15.64 6.06 -13.47
C PRO A 229 16.55 5.30 -14.46
N LYS A 230 17.08 6.00 -15.46
CA LYS A 230 18.17 5.52 -16.32
C LYS A 230 19.45 5.25 -15.52
N SER A 231 19.70 6.10 -14.52
CA SER A 231 20.84 5.97 -13.61
C SER A 231 20.41 6.29 -12.18
N GLN A 232 20.78 5.42 -11.25
CA GLN A 232 20.60 5.61 -9.81
C GLN A 232 21.78 6.40 -9.20
N GLY A 233 22.83 6.70 -9.96
CA GLY A 233 24.03 7.39 -9.45
C GLY A 233 24.73 6.63 -8.32
N GLY A 234 24.72 5.29 -8.34
CA GLY A 234 25.27 4.44 -7.30
C GLY A 234 24.46 4.34 -6.01
N LYS A 235 23.25 4.93 -5.98
CA LYS A 235 22.34 4.90 -4.82
C LYS A 235 21.50 3.63 -4.80
N GLN A 236 20.99 3.27 -3.62
CA GLN A 236 20.06 2.16 -3.44
C GLN A 236 18.63 2.66 -3.69
N ILE A 237 17.82 1.87 -4.39
CA ILE A 237 16.43 2.24 -4.71
C ILE A 237 15.41 1.38 -3.97
N PHE A 238 15.75 0.11 -3.70
CA PHE A 238 14.86 -0.89 -3.14
C PHE A 238 15.56 -1.68 -2.03
N TRP A 239 14.86 -1.88 -0.91
CA TRP A 239 15.41 -2.53 0.27
C TRP A 239 15.92 -3.96 0.02
N SER A 240 15.22 -4.74 -0.83
CA SER A 240 15.61 -6.12 -1.09
C SER A 240 16.95 -6.20 -1.84
N TRP A 241 17.16 -5.33 -2.84
CA TRP A 241 18.47 -5.24 -3.53
C TRP A 241 19.58 -4.75 -2.60
N ALA A 242 19.22 -3.87 -1.64
CA ALA A 242 20.17 -3.46 -0.62
C ALA A 242 20.51 -4.63 0.33
N LYS A 243 19.52 -5.49 0.66
CA LYS A 243 19.70 -6.68 1.50
C LYS A 243 20.61 -7.71 0.85
N ASP A 244 20.48 -7.95 -0.45
CA ASP A 244 21.38 -8.84 -1.20
C ASP A 244 22.83 -8.37 -1.09
N LYS A 245 23.05 -7.07 -1.07
CA LYS A 245 24.38 -6.46 -0.98
C LYS A 245 24.89 -6.28 0.44
N TYR A 246 24.00 -5.99 1.38
CA TYR A 246 24.29 -5.70 2.79
C TYR A 246 23.33 -6.47 3.71
N PRO A 247 23.50 -7.81 3.86
CA PRO A 247 22.50 -8.67 4.52
C PRO A 247 22.13 -8.24 5.94
N ASP A 248 23.09 -7.73 6.70
CA ASP A 248 22.90 -7.38 8.12
C ASP A 248 22.58 -5.89 8.37
N THR A 249 22.84 -5.01 7.37
CA THR A 249 22.79 -3.55 7.55
C THR A 249 21.96 -2.83 6.49
N TRP A 250 21.25 -3.54 5.64
CA TRP A 250 20.43 -2.98 4.57
C TRP A 250 19.44 -1.91 5.05
N MET A 251 18.86 -2.10 6.26
CA MET A 251 17.93 -1.15 6.85
C MET A 251 18.60 0.17 7.27
N LEU A 252 19.93 0.16 7.42
CA LEU A 252 20.74 1.31 7.84
C LEU A 252 21.29 2.12 6.65
N VAL A 253 20.88 1.82 5.40
CA VAL A 253 21.27 2.64 4.23
C VAL A 253 20.81 4.08 4.44
N PRO A 254 21.74 5.06 4.58
CA PRO A 254 21.39 6.45 4.85
C PRO A 254 20.53 7.06 3.73
N LEU A 255 19.64 7.99 4.06
CA LEU A 255 18.75 8.66 3.08
C LEU A 255 19.53 9.25 1.90
N LYS A 256 20.68 9.90 2.13
CA LYS A 256 21.54 10.45 1.08
C LYS A 256 22.10 9.41 0.10
N LYS A 257 22.12 8.13 0.48
CA LYS A 257 22.53 7.00 -0.36
C LYS A 257 21.35 6.25 -0.97
N ARG A 258 20.12 6.72 -0.78
CA ARG A 258 18.94 6.21 -1.46
C ARG A 258 18.60 7.09 -2.66
N TRP A 259 18.29 6.48 -3.79
CA TRP A 259 17.67 7.21 -4.90
C TRP A 259 16.20 7.45 -4.54
N MET A 260 15.73 8.65 -4.80
CA MET A 260 14.34 9.06 -4.53
C MET A 260 13.89 10.02 -5.62
N PRO A 261 12.61 10.01 -6.02
CA PRO A 261 12.03 11.11 -6.76
C PRO A 261 12.18 12.43 -5.96
N PRO A 262 12.19 13.60 -6.61
CA PRO A 262 12.15 14.88 -5.91
C PRO A 262 10.96 14.96 -4.94
N ALA A 263 11.16 15.53 -3.76
CA ALA A 263 10.10 15.64 -2.74
C ALA A 263 8.83 16.34 -3.27
N LYS A 264 8.99 17.30 -4.17
CA LYS A 264 7.88 17.98 -4.84
C LYS A 264 7.07 17.05 -5.74
N VAL A 265 7.73 16.10 -6.42
CA VAL A 265 7.07 15.09 -7.24
C VAL A 265 6.30 14.11 -6.36
N ILE A 266 6.93 13.62 -5.27
CA ILE A 266 6.26 12.74 -4.29
C ILE A 266 5.00 13.41 -3.76
N LYS A 267 5.09 14.68 -3.37
CA LYS A 267 3.95 15.46 -2.88
C LYS A 267 2.81 15.55 -3.90
N ILE A 268 3.13 15.76 -5.19
CA ILE A 268 2.12 15.78 -6.26
C ILE A 268 1.39 14.43 -6.35
N PHE A 269 2.10 13.31 -6.26
CA PHE A 269 1.47 12.00 -6.24
C PHE A 269 0.54 11.82 -5.01
N GLU A 270 0.99 12.24 -3.83
CA GLU A 270 0.20 12.16 -2.60
C GLU A 270 -1.08 13.02 -2.68
N GLU A 271 -1.00 14.21 -3.26
CA GLU A 271 -2.16 15.07 -3.50
C GLU A 271 -3.22 14.41 -4.41
N GLU A 272 -2.79 13.52 -5.30
CA GLU A 272 -3.64 12.81 -6.26
C GLU A 272 -4.04 11.40 -5.78
N GLY A 273 -3.82 11.07 -4.51
CA GLY A 273 -4.30 9.83 -3.89
C GLY A 273 -3.31 8.68 -3.88
N PHE A 274 -2.04 8.92 -4.21
CA PHE A 274 -1.02 7.88 -4.17
C PHE A 274 -0.24 7.92 -2.86
N ILE A 275 0.14 6.75 -2.35
CA ILE A 275 1.18 6.61 -1.33
C ILE A 275 2.50 6.23 -2.00
N TRP A 276 3.61 6.55 -1.34
CA TRP A 276 4.95 6.27 -1.83
C TRP A 276 5.70 5.29 -0.92
N GLY A 277 6.22 4.22 -1.49
CA GLY A 277 6.94 3.16 -0.76
C GLY A 277 8.26 3.59 -0.10
N GLY A 278 8.79 4.75 -0.47
CA GLY A 278 9.97 5.31 0.20
C GLY A 278 9.73 5.74 1.65
N LYS A 279 8.48 5.89 2.06
CA LYS A 279 8.05 6.17 3.44
C LYS A 279 7.75 4.90 4.25
N TRP A 280 7.97 3.72 3.70
CA TRP A 280 7.84 2.46 4.43
C TRP A 280 9.13 2.11 5.18
N MET A 281 9.01 1.37 6.27
CA MET A 281 10.18 0.87 7.01
C MET A 281 11.10 0.03 6.13
N ILE A 282 10.52 -0.78 5.25
CA ILE A 282 11.23 -1.50 4.18
C ILE A 282 11.04 -0.71 2.88
N TYR A 283 11.89 0.26 2.67
CA TYR A 283 11.73 1.27 1.64
C TYR A 283 11.73 0.70 0.20
N ASP A 284 10.78 1.20 -0.59
CA ASP A 284 10.73 0.98 -2.03
C ASP A 284 10.58 2.34 -2.74
N ASN A 285 11.69 2.93 -3.10
CA ASN A 285 11.72 4.32 -3.53
C ASN A 285 11.25 4.55 -4.97
N MET A 286 11.11 3.49 -5.76
CA MET A 286 10.53 3.59 -7.11
C MET A 286 8.99 3.47 -7.08
N HIS A 287 8.42 2.90 -6.03
CA HIS A 287 7.07 2.35 -5.95
C HIS A 287 6.05 3.35 -5.42
N PHE A 288 4.96 3.53 -6.17
CA PHE A 288 3.77 4.26 -5.76
C PHE A 288 2.55 3.36 -5.86
N GLU A 289 1.61 3.46 -4.91
CA GLU A 289 0.32 2.75 -4.92
C GLU A 289 -0.84 3.74 -4.81
N TYR A 290 -1.90 3.51 -5.56
CA TYR A 290 -3.11 4.33 -5.50
C TYR A 290 -3.99 3.89 -4.32
N HIS A 291 -3.90 4.64 -3.24
CA HIS A 291 -4.61 4.46 -1.98
C HIS A 291 -5.24 5.75 -1.49
N PRO A 292 -6.26 6.27 -2.21
CA PRO A 292 -6.88 7.55 -1.84
C PRO A 292 -7.50 7.51 -0.44
N GLU A 293 -7.94 6.35 0.05
CA GLU A 293 -8.45 6.16 1.41
C GLU A 293 -7.38 6.41 2.49
N LEU A 294 -6.14 6.05 2.22
CA LEU A 294 -5.02 6.35 3.12
C LEU A 294 -4.66 7.83 3.11
N ILE A 295 -4.76 8.50 1.98
CA ILE A 295 -4.55 9.95 1.87
C ILE A 295 -5.67 10.69 2.63
N GLU A 296 -6.92 10.28 2.47
CA GLU A 296 -8.04 10.85 3.25
C GLU A 296 -7.84 10.66 4.75
N PHE A 297 -7.40 9.45 5.17
CA PHE A 297 -7.20 9.11 6.57
C PHE A 297 -6.05 9.90 7.23
N ASN A 298 -4.93 10.09 6.52
CA ASN A 298 -3.72 10.65 7.11
C ASN A 298 -3.59 12.17 6.93
N PHE A 299 -4.15 12.75 5.85
CA PHE A 299 -3.89 14.13 5.47
C PHE A 299 -5.13 15.02 5.39
N ARG A 300 -6.34 14.46 5.23
CA ARG A 300 -7.59 15.22 5.05
C ARG A 300 -8.57 14.97 6.20
N LYS A 301 -8.18 15.43 7.39
CA LYS A 301 -9.03 15.32 8.61
C LYS A 301 -10.17 16.31 8.60
#